data_f04f266d9ff35ae67ae929f01a801263
#
_entry.id   f04f266d9ff35ae67ae929f01a801263
#
_cell.length_a   1.000
_cell.length_b   1.000
_cell.length_c   1.000
_cell.angle_alpha   90.00
_cell.angle_beta   90.00
_cell.angle_gamma   90.00
#
_symmetry.space_group_name_H-M   'P 1'
#
loop_
_entity.id
_entity.type
_entity.pdbx_description
1 polymer ?
#
loop_
_entity_poly.entity_id
_entity_poly.type
_entity_poly.pdbx_seq_one_letter_code
_entity_poly.pdbx_strand_id
1 'polypeptide(L)'
;DITGIDPMSIPFDDKKTLSLFSSTEALGITPQQLASVIGNKGVTVGALGLPEYGTPFVRGMLEDTRPKNFSELVRISGFSHGTDVWLNNAQDLIKNGTVKLEDAISTRDDVMNYLIKHGVKPLTSFKVMENVRKGKGLEKNGSNNKAELDAAHVPQWFIDSCLKIGYLF
;
A
#
# COMPACT_ATOMS: atom_id res chain seq x y z
N ASP A 1 24.60 -16.15 -9.04
CA ASP A 1 25.56 -17.27 -9.17
C ASP A 1 24.91 -18.63 -8.86
N ILE A 2 24.09 -18.77 -7.83
CA ILE A 2 23.50 -20.06 -7.41
C ILE A 2 22.51 -20.60 -8.45
N THR A 3 21.67 -19.75 -9.01
CA THR A 3 20.62 -20.16 -9.97
C THR A 3 21.03 -20.02 -11.44
N GLY A 4 22.09 -19.28 -11.71
CA GLY A 4 22.47 -18.91 -13.08
C GLY A 4 21.50 -17.97 -13.81
N ILE A 5 20.48 -17.46 -13.09
CA ILE A 5 19.48 -16.54 -13.66
C ILE A 5 20.02 -15.12 -13.55
N ASP A 6 19.98 -14.37 -14.67
CA ASP A 6 20.21 -12.93 -14.67
C ASP A 6 19.00 -12.20 -14.08
N PRO A 7 19.11 -11.50 -12.92
CA PRO A 7 18.02 -10.76 -12.32
C PRO A 7 17.38 -9.74 -13.25
N MET A 8 18.15 -9.17 -14.17
CA MET A 8 17.64 -8.19 -15.15
C MET A 8 16.72 -8.79 -16.20
N SER A 9 16.74 -10.12 -16.36
CA SER A 9 15.88 -10.84 -17.29
C SER A 9 14.53 -11.27 -16.68
N ILE A 10 14.32 -11.07 -15.38
CA ILE A 10 13.10 -11.50 -14.69
C ILE A 10 11.93 -10.56 -15.04
N PRO A 11 10.83 -11.07 -15.65
CA PRO A 11 9.68 -10.24 -15.97
C PRO A 11 8.89 -9.90 -14.69
N PHE A 12 8.43 -8.63 -14.58
CA PHE A 12 7.58 -8.20 -13.47
C PHE A 12 6.08 -8.48 -13.69
N ASP A 13 5.71 -8.97 -14.86
CA ASP A 13 4.34 -9.21 -15.30
C ASP A 13 4.01 -10.70 -15.50
N ASP A 14 4.84 -11.60 -14.99
CA ASP A 14 4.54 -13.04 -15.06
C ASP A 14 3.26 -13.35 -14.29
N LYS A 15 2.21 -13.73 -15.05
CA LYS A 15 0.86 -13.93 -14.54
C LYS A 15 0.78 -15.05 -13.51
N LYS A 16 1.58 -16.10 -13.66
CA LYS A 16 1.58 -17.25 -12.77
C LYS A 16 2.18 -16.87 -11.42
N THR A 17 3.27 -16.14 -11.41
CA THR A 17 3.89 -15.58 -10.20
C THR A 17 2.96 -14.59 -9.52
N LEU A 18 2.38 -13.64 -10.27
CA LEU A 18 1.45 -12.65 -9.74
C LEU A 18 0.21 -13.30 -9.11
N SER A 19 -0.28 -14.42 -9.64
CA SER A 19 -1.44 -15.11 -9.09
C SER A 19 -1.24 -15.65 -7.67
N LEU A 20 0.01 -15.86 -7.21
CA LEU A 20 0.32 -16.28 -5.83
C LEU A 20 -0.14 -15.25 -4.79
N PHE A 21 -0.22 -13.98 -5.16
CA PHE A 21 -0.64 -12.90 -4.28
C PHE A 21 -2.17 -12.76 -4.16
N SER A 22 -2.93 -13.49 -4.96
CA SER A 22 -4.39 -13.44 -4.97
C SER A 22 -5.08 -14.81 -4.91
N SER A 23 -4.35 -15.90 -5.14
CA SER A 23 -4.89 -17.27 -5.11
C SER A 23 -3.82 -18.31 -4.80
N THR A 24 -4.24 -19.58 -4.66
CA THR A 24 -3.34 -20.75 -4.51
C THR A 24 -3.19 -21.54 -5.82
N GLU A 25 -3.82 -21.08 -6.89
CA GLU A 25 -3.93 -21.84 -8.16
C GLU A 25 -2.57 -22.21 -8.77
N ALA A 26 -1.63 -21.24 -8.77
CA ALA A 26 -0.29 -21.48 -9.30
C ALA A 26 0.52 -22.53 -8.52
N LEU A 27 0.13 -22.83 -7.28
CA LEU A 27 0.71 -23.90 -6.46
C LEU A 27 0.08 -25.26 -6.74
N GLY A 28 -1.01 -25.31 -7.50
CA GLY A 28 -1.77 -26.54 -7.75
C GLY A 28 -2.46 -27.14 -6.51
N ILE A 29 -2.71 -26.32 -5.49
CA ILE A 29 -3.38 -26.71 -4.25
C ILE A 29 -4.60 -25.83 -3.97
N THR A 30 -5.55 -26.36 -3.22
CA THR A 30 -6.70 -25.58 -2.77
C THR A 30 -6.38 -24.76 -1.51
N PRO A 31 -7.14 -23.68 -1.23
CA PRO A 31 -7.03 -22.96 0.03
C PRO A 31 -7.18 -23.85 1.26
N GLN A 32 -8.06 -24.87 1.19
CA GLN A 32 -8.27 -25.83 2.27
C GLN A 32 -7.04 -26.70 2.54
N GLN A 33 -6.36 -27.15 1.48
CA GLN A 33 -5.11 -27.90 1.61
C GLN A 33 -4.01 -27.03 2.23
N LEU A 34 -3.87 -25.77 1.80
CA LEU A 34 -2.93 -24.84 2.42
C LEU A 34 -3.28 -24.60 3.89
N ALA A 35 -4.54 -24.35 4.20
CA ALA A 35 -5.04 -24.11 5.55
C ALA A 35 -4.78 -25.29 6.49
N SER A 36 -4.89 -26.54 6.01
CA SER A 36 -4.61 -27.73 6.82
C SER A 36 -3.16 -27.84 7.26
N VAL A 37 -2.23 -27.35 6.44
CA VAL A 37 -0.79 -27.37 6.74
C VAL A 37 -0.40 -26.26 7.74
N ILE A 38 -0.97 -25.07 7.60
CA ILE A 38 -0.59 -23.92 8.42
C ILE A 38 -1.49 -23.70 9.64
N GLY A 39 -2.52 -24.53 9.83
CA GLY A 39 -3.45 -24.42 10.96
C GLY A 39 -4.37 -23.19 10.94
N ASN A 40 -4.45 -22.49 9.81
CA ASN A 40 -5.28 -21.29 9.65
C ASN A 40 -6.30 -21.44 8.51
N LYS A 41 -7.58 -21.54 8.86
CA LYS A 41 -8.68 -21.78 7.92
C LYS A 41 -9.02 -20.60 6.99
N GLY A 42 -8.47 -19.41 7.26
CA GLY A 42 -8.76 -18.19 6.48
C GLY A 42 -7.77 -17.91 5.35
N VAL A 43 -6.75 -18.75 5.12
CA VAL A 43 -5.74 -18.48 4.10
C VAL A 43 -6.21 -18.85 2.72
N THR A 44 -6.26 -17.88 1.82
CA THR A 44 -6.73 -18.04 0.44
C THR A 44 -5.72 -17.63 -0.62
N VAL A 45 -4.53 -17.13 -0.20
CA VAL A 45 -3.44 -16.68 -1.10
C VAL A 45 -2.20 -17.56 -0.95
N GLY A 46 -1.45 -17.71 -2.03
CA GLY A 46 -0.25 -18.56 -2.12
C GLY A 46 1.05 -17.92 -1.63
N ALA A 47 0.97 -16.82 -0.88
CA ALA A 47 2.13 -15.99 -0.54
C ALA A 47 2.92 -16.42 0.70
N LEU A 48 2.56 -17.53 1.36
CA LEU A 48 3.15 -17.94 2.65
C LEU A 48 4.70 -17.99 2.64
N GLY A 49 5.28 -18.50 1.57
CA GLY A 49 6.74 -18.64 1.41
C GLY A 49 7.43 -17.44 0.76
N LEU A 50 6.70 -16.37 0.46
CA LEU A 50 7.27 -15.21 -0.21
C LEU A 50 7.82 -14.21 0.82
N PRO A 51 9.10 -13.80 0.72
CA PRO A 51 9.68 -12.80 1.61
C PRO A 51 8.84 -11.52 1.65
N GLU A 52 8.67 -10.95 2.83
CA GLU A 52 7.88 -9.73 3.13
C GLU A 52 6.35 -9.90 2.97
N TYR A 53 5.87 -10.79 2.09
CA TYR A 53 4.44 -11.02 1.84
C TYR A 53 3.83 -12.22 2.57
N GLY A 54 4.68 -13.07 3.18
CA GLY A 54 4.25 -14.30 3.86
C GLY A 54 3.75 -14.10 5.29
N THR A 55 3.87 -12.91 5.88
CA THR A 55 3.40 -12.64 7.24
C THR A 55 1.87 -12.65 7.31
N PRO A 56 1.26 -13.00 8.47
CA PRO A 56 -0.20 -12.96 8.63
C PRO A 56 -0.81 -11.60 8.30
N PHE A 57 -0.14 -10.51 8.67
CA PHE A 57 -0.60 -9.15 8.43
C PHE A 57 -0.64 -8.82 6.93
N VAL A 58 0.43 -9.10 6.20
CA VAL A 58 0.49 -8.82 4.75
C VAL A 58 -0.42 -9.77 3.97
N ARG A 59 -0.51 -11.05 4.34
CA ARG A 59 -1.49 -11.96 3.72
C ARG A 59 -2.93 -11.46 3.89
N GLY A 60 -3.26 -10.88 5.05
CA GLY A 60 -4.55 -10.21 5.25
C GLY A 60 -4.78 -9.05 4.27
N MET A 61 -3.76 -8.22 4.03
CA MET A 61 -3.84 -7.17 3.00
C MET A 61 -4.07 -7.76 1.59
N LEU A 62 -3.36 -8.83 1.23
CA LEU A 62 -3.53 -9.52 -0.04
C LEU A 62 -4.94 -10.09 -0.21
N GLU A 63 -5.51 -10.64 0.85
CA GLU A 63 -6.89 -11.16 0.85
C GLU A 63 -7.94 -10.05 0.71
N ASP A 64 -7.70 -8.90 1.33
CA ASP A 64 -8.59 -7.73 1.23
C ASP A 64 -8.52 -7.07 -0.16
N THR A 65 -7.35 -7.06 -0.80
CA THR A 65 -7.10 -6.26 -2.02
C THR A 65 -7.05 -7.05 -3.31
N ARG A 66 -6.66 -8.33 -3.25
CA ARG A 66 -6.50 -9.22 -4.43
C ARG A 66 -5.72 -8.56 -5.57
N PRO A 67 -4.44 -8.20 -5.36
CA PRO A 67 -3.64 -7.47 -6.34
C PRO A 67 -3.48 -8.25 -7.64
N LYS A 68 -3.48 -7.51 -8.77
CA LYS A 68 -3.48 -8.09 -10.13
C LYS A 68 -2.20 -7.78 -10.90
N ASN A 69 -1.39 -6.86 -10.42
CA ASN A 69 -0.20 -6.38 -11.11
C ASN A 69 0.91 -5.98 -10.12
N PHE A 70 2.11 -5.77 -10.64
CA PHE A 70 3.28 -5.41 -9.84
C PHE A 70 3.13 -4.07 -9.12
N SER A 71 2.50 -3.09 -9.75
CA SER A 71 2.28 -1.77 -9.14
C SER A 71 1.42 -1.86 -7.87
N GLU A 72 0.39 -2.70 -7.87
CA GLU A 72 -0.43 -2.95 -6.67
C GLU A 72 0.37 -3.65 -5.56
N LEU A 73 1.29 -4.55 -5.91
CA LEU A 73 2.21 -5.17 -4.94
C LEU A 73 3.15 -4.15 -4.30
N VAL A 74 3.67 -3.20 -5.07
CA VAL A 74 4.49 -2.10 -4.54
C VAL A 74 3.69 -1.28 -3.52
N ARG A 75 2.41 -1.01 -3.77
CA ARG A 75 1.53 -0.34 -2.80
C ARG A 75 1.36 -1.12 -1.51
N ILE A 76 1.11 -2.42 -1.61
CA ILE A 76 0.97 -3.29 -0.43
C ILE A 76 2.27 -3.30 0.38
N SER A 77 3.43 -3.31 -0.27
CA SER A 77 4.71 -3.13 0.40
C SER A 77 4.79 -1.80 1.15
N GLY A 78 4.34 -0.71 0.55
CA GLY A 78 4.25 0.60 1.22
C GLY A 78 3.36 0.57 2.46
N PHE A 79 2.18 -0.02 2.37
CA PHE A 79 1.28 -0.18 3.53
C PHE A 79 1.90 -0.98 4.66
N SER A 80 2.66 -2.02 4.36
CA SER A 80 3.24 -2.92 5.36
C SER A 80 4.44 -2.32 6.09
N HIS A 81 5.13 -1.35 5.50
CA HIS A 81 6.33 -0.71 6.04
C HIS A 81 6.06 0.63 6.73
N GLY A 82 4.82 1.09 6.75
CA GLY A 82 4.41 2.29 7.46
C GLY A 82 3.76 2.00 8.81
N THR A 83 3.48 3.06 9.57
CA THR A 83 2.72 3.01 10.82
C THR A 83 1.41 3.77 10.63
N ASP A 84 0.29 3.14 10.98
CA ASP A 84 -1.08 3.69 10.83
C ASP A 84 -1.42 4.08 9.38
N VAL A 85 -0.84 3.35 8.42
CA VAL A 85 -1.10 3.53 6.99
C VAL A 85 -2.23 2.61 6.52
N TRP A 86 -2.24 1.35 6.98
CA TRP A 86 -3.22 0.35 6.55
C TRP A 86 -4.43 0.28 7.49
N LEU A 87 -4.25 -0.18 8.73
CA LEU A 87 -5.36 -0.36 9.68
C LEU A 87 -6.00 0.97 10.05
N ASN A 88 -7.34 1.01 10.09
CA ASN A 88 -8.14 2.20 10.37
C ASN A 88 -7.86 3.39 9.42
N ASN A 89 -7.22 3.14 8.28
CA ASN A 89 -6.86 4.12 7.29
C ASN A 89 -7.13 3.58 5.88
N ALA A 90 -6.11 3.22 5.09
CA ALA A 90 -6.28 2.75 3.71
C ALA A 90 -7.22 1.55 3.61
N GLN A 91 -7.18 0.61 4.56
CA GLN A 91 -8.07 -0.54 4.61
C GLN A 91 -9.56 -0.12 4.61
N ASP A 92 -9.92 0.81 5.48
CA ASP A 92 -11.31 1.27 5.59
C ASP A 92 -11.75 2.03 4.34
N LEU A 93 -10.88 2.90 3.82
CA LEU A 93 -11.16 3.67 2.61
C LEU A 93 -11.40 2.78 1.39
N ILE A 94 -10.62 1.70 1.25
CA ILE A 94 -10.76 0.72 0.17
C ILE A 94 -12.02 -0.13 0.38
N LYS A 95 -12.25 -0.66 1.58
CA LYS A 95 -13.42 -1.47 1.92
C LYS A 95 -14.74 -0.73 1.73
N ASN A 96 -14.76 0.56 2.06
CA ASN A 96 -15.94 1.42 1.90
C ASN A 96 -16.11 1.95 0.48
N GLY A 97 -15.19 1.65 -0.43
CA GLY A 97 -15.23 2.14 -1.80
C GLY A 97 -14.95 3.64 -1.97
N THR A 98 -14.41 4.30 -0.93
CA THR A 98 -14.05 5.72 -0.99
C THR A 98 -12.87 5.95 -1.94
N VAL A 99 -11.89 5.05 -1.94
CA VAL A 99 -10.74 5.06 -2.85
C VAL A 99 -10.47 3.67 -3.39
N LYS A 100 -9.85 3.61 -4.54
CA LYS A 100 -9.29 2.36 -5.08
C LYS A 100 -7.93 2.08 -4.48
N LEU A 101 -7.47 0.82 -4.56
CA LEU A 101 -6.13 0.42 -4.12
C LEU A 101 -5.04 1.30 -4.75
N GLU A 102 -5.15 1.61 -6.02
CA GLU A 102 -4.20 2.42 -6.80
C GLU A 102 -4.12 3.90 -6.37
N ASP A 103 -5.15 4.41 -5.68
CA ASP A 103 -5.25 5.81 -5.26
C ASP A 103 -4.98 6.02 -3.76
N ALA A 104 -4.97 4.94 -2.97
CA ALA A 104 -4.74 5.03 -1.54
C ALA A 104 -3.28 5.44 -1.22
N ILE A 105 -3.06 6.18 -0.15
CA ILE A 105 -1.72 6.60 0.28
C ILE A 105 -0.98 5.37 0.82
N SER A 106 0.13 5.00 0.18
CA SER A 106 1.00 3.89 0.59
C SER A 106 2.44 4.32 0.85
N THR A 107 2.93 5.31 0.10
CA THR A 107 4.28 5.86 0.22
C THR A 107 4.26 7.38 0.30
N ARG A 108 5.38 7.96 0.75
CA ARG A 108 5.54 9.43 0.78
C ARG A 108 5.40 10.08 -0.60
N ASP A 109 5.83 9.40 -1.65
CA ASP A 109 5.70 9.92 -3.02
C ASP A 109 4.23 10.05 -3.45
N ASP A 110 3.35 9.18 -2.95
CA ASP A 110 1.91 9.29 -3.20
C ASP A 110 1.38 10.62 -2.65
N VAL A 111 1.80 11.02 -1.45
CA VAL A 111 1.37 12.29 -0.85
C VAL A 111 1.81 13.48 -1.70
N MET A 112 3.09 13.53 -2.05
CA MET A 112 3.64 14.65 -2.82
C MET A 112 3.00 14.76 -4.21
N ASN A 113 2.94 13.64 -4.93
CA ASN A 113 2.40 13.60 -6.30
C ASN A 113 0.90 13.91 -6.35
N TYR A 114 0.13 13.41 -5.37
CA TYR A 114 -1.29 13.71 -5.27
C TYR A 114 -1.54 15.22 -5.11
N LEU A 115 -0.83 15.85 -4.19
CA LEU A 115 -0.96 17.29 -3.93
C LEU A 115 -0.54 18.14 -5.14
N ILE A 116 0.56 17.81 -5.81
CA ILE A 116 1.00 18.50 -7.03
C ILE A 116 -0.08 18.37 -8.12
N LYS A 117 -0.63 17.17 -8.31
CA LYS A 117 -1.70 16.91 -9.28
C LYS A 117 -2.96 17.74 -9.00
N HIS A 118 -3.23 18.06 -7.73
CA HIS A 118 -4.36 18.92 -7.31
C HIS A 118 -4.02 20.41 -7.33
N GLY A 119 -2.86 20.81 -7.85
CA GLY A 119 -2.49 22.21 -8.02
C GLY A 119 -1.85 22.87 -6.77
N VAL A 120 -1.53 22.07 -5.74
CA VAL A 120 -0.74 22.57 -4.59
C VAL A 120 0.70 22.83 -5.05
N LYS A 121 1.28 23.93 -4.59
CA LYS A 121 2.66 24.29 -4.96
C LYS A 121 3.64 23.16 -4.63
N PRO A 122 4.63 22.85 -5.49
CA PRO A 122 5.59 21.76 -5.26
C PRO A 122 6.32 21.85 -3.91
N LEU A 123 6.71 23.06 -3.50
CA LEU A 123 7.39 23.26 -2.21
C LEU A 123 6.46 22.96 -1.02
N THR A 124 5.20 23.35 -1.09
CA THR A 124 4.19 23.02 -0.06
C THR A 124 3.90 21.53 -0.05
N SER A 125 3.73 20.91 -1.22
CA SER A 125 3.53 19.47 -1.36
C SER A 125 4.69 18.68 -0.75
N PHE A 126 5.93 19.09 -0.98
CA PHE A 126 7.12 18.51 -0.36
C PHE A 126 7.10 18.66 1.17
N LYS A 127 6.79 19.85 1.69
CA LYS A 127 6.73 20.12 3.15
C LYS A 127 5.64 19.26 3.81
N VAL A 128 4.46 19.17 3.21
CA VAL A 128 3.37 18.32 3.71
C VAL A 128 3.81 16.87 3.71
N MET A 129 4.34 16.37 2.61
CA MET A 129 4.87 15.01 2.50
C MET A 129 5.89 14.71 3.59
N GLU A 130 6.86 15.58 3.83
CA GLU A 130 7.89 15.41 4.86
C GLU A 130 7.31 15.41 6.29
N ASN A 131 6.26 16.18 6.55
CA ASN A 131 5.58 16.18 7.84
C ASN A 131 4.78 14.89 8.04
N VAL A 132 3.97 14.50 7.05
CA VAL A 132 3.17 13.28 7.08
C VAL A 132 4.07 12.05 7.24
N ARG A 133 5.15 11.96 6.47
CA ARG A 133 6.11 10.85 6.56
C ARG A 133 6.68 10.64 7.97
N LYS A 134 6.80 11.71 8.74
CA LYS A 134 7.34 11.71 10.10
C LYS A 134 6.26 11.66 11.19
N GLY A 135 5.00 11.47 10.82
CA GLY A 135 3.88 11.45 11.77
C GLY A 135 3.60 12.81 12.43
N LYS A 136 3.92 13.92 11.75
CA LYS A 136 3.75 15.29 12.28
C LYS A 136 2.50 15.98 11.76
N GLY A 137 1.62 15.24 11.07
CA GLY A 137 0.44 15.82 10.43
C GLY A 137 0.79 16.70 9.22
N LEU A 138 -0.05 17.67 8.93
CA LEU A 138 0.09 18.52 7.72
C LEU A 138 1.00 19.72 7.93
N GLU A 139 1.09 20.21 9.15
CA GLU A 139 1.71 21.48 9.48
C GLU A 139 2.84 21.34 10.50
N LYS A 140 3.85 22.16 10.36
CA LYS A 140 4.92 22.34 11.33
C LYS A 140 5.12 23.83 11.63
N ASN A 141 5.07 24.21 12.93
CA ASN A 141 5.48 25.52 13.44
C ASN A 141 4.93 26.72 12.63
N GLY A 142 3.59 26.89 12.57
CA GLY A 142 2.97 28.07 12.00
C GLY A 142 2.95 28.13 10.46
N SER A 143 3.23 27.01 9.78
CA SER A 143 2.97 26.91 8.34
C SER A 143 1.46 26.94 8.07
N ASN A 144 1.06 27.48 6.94
CA ASN A 144 -0.35 27.54 6.52
C ASN A 144 -0.64 26.53 5.41
N ASN A 145 -0.05 25.33 5.53
CA ASN A 145 -0.18 24.29 4.50
C ASN A 145 -1.64 23.88 4.32
N LYS A 146 -2.40 23.74 5.44
CA LYS A 146 -3.81 23.36 5.36
C LYS A 146 -4.63 24.32 4.51
N ALA A 147 -4.42 25.62 4.63
CA ALA A 147 -5.14 26.60 3.81
C ALA A 147 -4.83 26.46 2.30
N GLU A 148 -3.60 26.10 1.94
CA GLU A 148 -3.27 25.81 0.53
C GLU A 148 -3.97 24.53 0.03
N LEU A 149 -4.07 23.50 0.88
CA LEU A 149 -4.78 22.27 0.54
C LEU A 149 -6.29 22.54 0.37
N ASP A 150 -6.89 23.33 1.26
CA ASP A 150 -8.29 23.72 1.21
C ASP A 150 -8.58 24.55 -0.06
N ALA A 151 -7.71 25.50 -0.39
CA ALA A 151 -7.83 26.32 -1.61
C ALA A 151 -7.67 25.50 -2.90
N ALA A 152 -6.89 24.42 -2.86
CA ALA A 152 -6.73 23.46 -3.95
C ALA A 152 -7.83 22.39 -3.98
N HIS A 153 -8.84 22.48 -3.12
CA HIS A 153 -9.95 21.52 -3.01
C HIS A 153 -9.47 20.08 -2.82
N VAL A 154 -8.40 19.88 -2.05
CA VAL A 154 -7.93 18.53 -1.70
C VAL A 154 -9.01 17.80 -0.92
N PRO A 155 -9.44 16.59 -1.32
CA PRO A 155 -10.53 15.87 -0.68
C PRO A 155 -10.28 15.61 0.80
N GLN A 156 -11.35 15.68 1.62
CA GLN A 156 -11.25 15.49 3.07
C GLN A 156 -10.69 14.11 3.45
N TRP A 157 -11.08 13.05 2.71
CA TRP A 157 -10.54 11.71 2.96
C TRP A 157 -9.01 11.65 2.90
N PHE A 158 -8.41 12.42 1.97
CA PHE A 158 -6.96 12.47 1.81
C PHE A 158 -6.29 13.17 3.00
N ILE A 159 -6.87 14.29 3.43
CA ILE A 159 -6.44 15.05 4.61
C ILE A 159 -6.51 14.17 5.86
N ASP A 160 -7.66 13.51 6.06
CA ASP A 160 -7.88 12.61 7.21
C ASP A 160 -6.92 11.42 7.21
N SER A 161 -6.66 10.85 6.04
CA SER A 161 -5.68 9.78 5.88
C SER A 161 -4.27 10.24 6.26
N CYS A 162 -3.83 11.39 5.79
CA CYS A 162 -2.53 11.98 6.15
C CYS A 162 -2.38 12.22 7.65
N LEU A 163 -3.45 12.67 8.32
CA LEU A 163 -3.44 12.97 9.76
C LEU A 163 -3.34 11.72 10.64
N LYS A 164 -3.79 10.57 10.15
CA LYS A 164 -3.70 9.29 10.87
C LYS A 164 -2.30 8.67 10.82
N ILE A 165 -1.52 8.97 9.79
CA ILE A 165 -0.22 8.33 9.52
C ILE A 165 0.78 8.68 10.61
N GLY A 166 1.31 7.64 11.28
CA GLY A 166 2.41 7.78 12.25
C GLY A 166 3.80 7.73 11.60
N TYR A 167 3.94 6.92 10.57
CA TYR A 167 5.15 6.86 9.72
C TYR A 167 4.80 6.40 8.31
N LEU A 168 5.36 7.07 7.31
CA LEU A 168 5.16 6.71 5.91
C LEU A 168 6.51 6.39 5.23
N PHE A 169 6.55 5.21 4.63
CA PHE A 169 7.70 4.72 3.88
C PHE A 169 8.02 5.51 2.60
#